data_4aa04178cc993d53b47b4785b80372a9
#
_entry.id   4aa04178cc993d53b47b4785b80372a9
#
_cell.length_a   1.000
_cell.length_b   1.000
_cell.length_c   1.000
_cell.angle_alpha   90.00
_cell.angle_beta   90.00
_cell.angle_gamma   90.00
#
_symmetry.space_group_name_H-M   'P 1'
#
loop_
_entity.id
_entity.type
_entity.pdbx_description
1 polymer ?
#
loop_
_entity_poly.entity_id
_entity_poly.type
_entity_poly.pdbx_seq_one_letter_code
_entity_poly.pdbx_strand_id
1 'polypeptide(L)'
;MITRESIKLELCEAGLIAVVRARTCEQALPLSHALISGGIRAIEITFSTPDAPEAIRNVTRDLGDAAIVGAGTVVRMEQCHAALDAGARFVVSPILRTSLIAPVHNANRAIMVGAYSPTEAQTAYESGADMVKIFPADRLGPSYIKALRAPLPDLPIVPTGGVQLDTIEPFLKAGCVALGVGSSLLTKSILDSDDWPALTQLARQFSDRLKQVRQSI
;
A
#
# COMPACT_ATOMS: atom_id res chain seq x y z
N MET A 1 17.18 10.79 10.23
CA MET A 1 17.44 10.34 8.84
C MET A 1 16.42 9.25 8.51
N ILE A 2 15.68 9.37 7.42
CA ILE A 2 14.69 8.35 7.00
C ILE A 2 15.44 7.13 6.49
N THR A 3 15.19 5.96 7.08
CA THR A 3 15.82 4.69 6.71
C THR A 3 14.77 3.71 6.18
N ARG A 4 15.22 2.70 5.43
CA ARG A 4 14.38 1.59 4.96
C ARG A 4 13.59 0.97 6.11
N GLU A 5 14.25 0.68 7.23
CA GLU A 5 13.63 0.05 8.40
C GLU A 5 12.59 0.97 9.05
N SER A 6 12.88 2.29 9.16
CA SER A 6 11.90 3.24 9.68
C SER A 6 10.65 3.34 8.80
N ILE A 7 10.82 3.28 7.46
CA ILE A 7 9.69 3.29 6.52
C ILE A 7 8.82 2.03 6.68
N LYS A 8 9.45 0.85 6.80
CA LYS A 8 8.74 -0.41 7.05
C LYS A 8 7.92 -0.34 8.33
N LEU A 9 8.51 0.14 9.42
CA LEU A 9 7.81 0.32 10.70
C LEU A 9 6.65 1.30 10.58
N GLU A 10 6.85 2.46 9.95
CA GLU A 10 5.81 3.45 9.72
C GLU A 10 4.63 2.89 8.90
N LEU A 11 4.90 2.04 7.89
CA LEU A 11 3.85 1.37 7.09
C LEU A 11 3.06 0.36 7.94
N CYS A 12 3.74 -0.41 8.80
CA CYS A 12 3.08 -1.33 9.73
C CYS A 12 2.24 -0.57 10.77
N GLU A 13 2.74 0.55 11.29
CA GLU A 13 2.02 1.42 12.23
C GLU A 13 0.80 2.07 11.57
N ALA A 14 0.96 2.59 10.35
CA ALA A 14 -0.16 3.13 9.57
C ALA A 14 -1.26 2.08 9.36
N GLY A 15 -0.89 0.85 9.07
CA GLY A 15 -1.76 -0.31 8.97
C GLY A 15 -2.73 -0.32 7.81
N LEU A 16 -3.05 0.84 7.22
CA LEU A 16 -3.81 0.99 5.98
C LEU A 16 -2.95 1.69 4.95
N ILE A 17 -2.91 1.13 3.74
CA ILE A 17 -2.23 1.70 2.58
C ILE A 17 -3.30 1.97 1.51
N ALA A 18 -3.57 3.24 1.23
CA ALA A 18 -4.50 3.60 0.16
C ALA A 18 -3.85 3.36 -1.19
N VAL A 19 -4.45 2.49 -2.01
CA VAL A 19 -3.96 2.17 -3.37
C VAL A 19 -4.64 3.08 -4.37
N VAL A 20 -3.96 4.17 -4.72
CA VAL A 20 -4.48 5.28 -5.53
C VAL A 20 -4.28 5.01 -7.01
N ARG A 21 -5.38 5.03 -7.75
CA ARG A 21 -5.44 5.05 -9.22
C ARG A 21 -6.19 6.31 -9.63
N ALA A 22 -5.50 7.45 -9.58
CA ALA A 22 -6.08 8.71 -10.00
C ALA A 22 -6.32 8.73 -11.52
N ARG A 23 -7.32 9.47 -11.96
CA ARG A 23 -7.69 9.61 -13.38
C ARG A 23 -6.76 10.54 -14.13
N THR A 24 -6.19 11.50 -13.42
CA THR A 24 -5.18 12.44 -13.91
C THR A 24 -4.10 12.65 -12.86
N CYS A 25 -2.97 13.21 -13.28
CA CYS A 25 -1.89 13.60 -12.37
C CYS A 25 -2.37 14.60 -11.32
N GLU A 26 -3.14 15.61 -11.73
CA GLU A 26 -3.63 16.71 -10.90
C GLU A 26 -4.59 16.22 -9.82
N GLN A 27 -5.39 15.17 -10.11
CA GLN A 27 -6.32 14.59 -9.14
C GLN A 27 -5.61 13.94 -7.94
N ALA A 28 -4.35 13.50 -8.10
CA ALA A 28 -3.63 12.78 -7.05
C ALA A 28 -3.42 13.61 -5.79
N LEU A 29 -3.17 14.90 -5.91
CA LEU A 29 -2.88 15.77 -4.76
C LEU A 29 -4.13 16.03 -3.90
N PRO A 30 -5.26 16.56 -4.40
CA PRO A 30 -6.46 16.78 -3.58
C PRO A 30 -7.01 15.47 -3.00
N LEU A 31 -6.95 14.36 -3.75
CA LEU A 31 -7.28 13.03 -3.27
C LEU A 31 -6.42 12.64 -2.05
N SER A 32 -5.10 12.88 -2.11
CA SER A 32 -4.18 12.55 -1.04
C SER A 32 -4.45 13.40 0.22
N HIS A 33 -4.78 14.67 0.07
CA HIS A 33 -5.22 15.53 1.18
C HIS A 33 -6.48 14.98 1.86
N ALA A 34 -7.46 14.50 1.09
CA ALA A 34 -8.68 13.90 1.64
C ALA A 34 -8.38 12.63 2.44
N LEU A 35 -7.46 11.78 1.96
CA LEU A 35 -7.01 10.58 2.67
C LEU A 35 -6.34 10.92 4.01
N ILE A 36 -5.40 11.88 4.00
CA ILE A 36 -4.72 12.34 5.22
C ILE A 36 -5.72 12.93 6.22
N SER A 37 -6.65 13.76 5.77
CA SER A 37 -7.70 14.35 6.61
C SER A 37 -8.63 13.30 7.22
N GLY A 38 -8.77 12.15 6.56
CA GLY A 38 -9.47 10.96 7.06
C GLY A 38 -8.61 10.02 7.92
N GLY A 39 -7.31 10.33 8.11
CA GLY A 39 -6.40 9.56 8.97
C GLY A 39 -5.64 8.42 8.29
N ILE A 40 -5.67 8.32 6.96
CA ILE A 40 -4.88 7.34 6.19
C ILE A 40 -3.60 8.02 5.70
N ARG A 41 -2.45 7.66 6.28
CA ARG A 41 -1.16 8.29 6.02
C ARG A 41 -0.31 7.61 4.94
N ALA A 42 -0.46 6.32 4.72
CA ALA A 42 0.29 5.62 3.68
C ALA A 42 -0.48 5.61 2.36
N ILE A 43 0.14 6.13 1.31
CA ILE A 43 -0.47 6.38 0.00
C ILE A 43 0.40 5.75 -1.09
N GLU A 44 -0.12 4.71 -1.76
CA GLU A 44 0.49 4.03 -2.90
C GLU A 44 -0.08 4.64 -4.20
N ILE A 45 0.65 5.56 -4.87
CA ILE A 45 0.26 6.08 -6.19
C ILE A 45 0.70 5.07 -7.24
N THR A 46 -0.27 4.49 -7.95
CA THR A 46 0.03 3.44 -8.92
C THR A 46 0.45 4.00 -10.28
N PHE A 47 1.33 3.29 -11.00
CA PHE A 47 1.73 3.61 -12.37
C PHE A 47 0.61 3.47 -13.41
N SER A 48 -0.60 3.13 -13.00
CA SER A 48 -1.82 3.28 -13.81
C SER A 48 -2.42 4.69 -13.75
N THR A 49 -1.95 5.53 -12.83
CA THR A 49 -2.23 6.98 -12.85
C THR A 49 -1.42 7.63 -13.99
N PRO A 50 -2.02 8.46 -14.84
CA PRO A 50 -1.27 9.23 -15.83
C PRO A 50 -0.17 10.06 -15.14
N ASP A 51 1.02 10.10 -15.75
CA ASP A 51 2.19 10.82 -15.23
C ASP A 51 2.50 10.54 -13.75
N ALA A 52 2.38 9.26 -13.35
CA ALA A 52 2.55 8.82 -11.98
C ALA A 52 3.82 9.37 -11.29
N PRO A 53 5.00 9.45 -11.92
CA PRO A 53 6.18 10.06 -11.29
C PRO A 53 5.95 11.53 -10.91
N GLU A 54 5.28 12.31 -11.75
CA GLU A 54 4.96 13.71 -11.44
C GLU A 54 3.93 13.80 -10.31
N ALA A 55 2.90 12.95 -10.32
CA ALA A 55 1.93 12.85 -9.23
C ALA A 55 2.61 12.52 -7.90
N ILE A 56 3.53 11.53 -7.88
CA ILE A 56 4.32 11.16 -6.69
C ILE A 56 5.14 12.36 -6.19
N ARG A 57 5.85 13.06 -7.09
CA ARG A 57 6.67 14.22 -6.73
C ARG A 57 5.84 15.33 -6.12
N ASN A 58 4.69 15.65 -6.72
CA ASN A 58 3.81 16.72 -6.24
C ASN A 58 3.23 16.39 -4.87
N VAL A 59 2.72 15.17 -4.69
CA VAL A 59 2.16 14.72 -3.40
C VAL A 59 3.25 14.65 -2.32
N THR A 60 4.43 14.13 -2.64
CA THR A 60 5.55 14.03 -1.69
C THR A 60 6.01 15.41 -1.24
N ARG A 61 6.15 16.36 -2.18
CA ARG A 61 6.58 17.72 -1.88
C ARG A 61 5.58 18.48 -1.01
N ASP A 62 4.29 18.33 -1.31
CA ASP A 62 3.24 19.09 -0.64
C ASP A 62 2.92 18.55 0.76
N LEU A 63 2.81 17.22 0.88
CA LEU A 63 2.43 16.59 2.16
C LEU A 63 3.61 16.34 3.09
N GLY A 64 4.84 16.29 2.57
CA GLY A 64 6.06 16.08 3.39
C GLY A 64 5.91 14.88 4.34
N ASP A 65 6.20 15.11 5.61
CA ASP A 65 6.17 14.06 6.64
C ASP A 65 4.74 13.69 7.11
N ALA A 66 3.71 14.41 6.66
CA ALA A 66 2.32 14.05 6.96
C ALA A 66 1.91 12.75 6.27
N ALA A 67 2.54 12.41 5.14
CA ALA A 67 2.25 11.23 4.34
C ALA A 67 3.48 10.33 4.15
N ILE A 68 3.23 9.02 4.01
CA ILE A 68 4.19 8.03 3.53
C ILE A 68 3.80 7.73 2.09
N VAL A 69 4.42 8.46 1.15
CA VAL A 69 4.10 8.33 -0.28
C VAL A 69 4.95 7.26 -0.94
N GLY A 70 4.34 6.35 -1.65
CA GLY A 70 5.01 5.29 -2.41
C GLY A 70 4.46 5.13 -3.81
N ALA A 71 5.14 4.31 -4.59
CA ALA A 71 4.79 3.96 -5.96
C ALA A 71 4.24 2.54 -6.05
N GLY A 72 3.09 2.36 -6.68
CA GLY A 72 2.49 1.05 -6.92
C GLY A 72 2.44 0.65 -8.40
N THR A 73 2.14 -0.62 -8.63
CA THR A 73 2.09 -1.20 -9.98
C THR A 73 3.43 -1.06 -10.73
N VAL A 74 4.54 -1.13 -9.98
CA VAL A 74 5.89 -1.09 -10.52
C VAL A 74 6.27 -2.49 -11.01
N VAL A 75 6.38 -2.67 -12.31
CA VAL A 75 6.66 -3.96 -12.95
C VAL A 75 7.92 -3.95 -13.83
N ARG A 76 8.53 -2.79 -14.01
CA ARG A 76 9.72 -2.56 -14.83
C ARG A 76 10.76 -1.74 -14.08
N MET A 77 12.02 -1.89 -14.43
CA MET A 77 13.13 -1.18 -13.80
C MET A 77 13.06 0.34 -14.02
N GLU A 78 12.64 0.76 -15.21
CA GLU A 78 12.48 2.18 -15.56
C GLU A 78 11.43 2.85 -14.66
N GLN A 79 10.33 2.14 -14.36
CA GLN A 79 9.31 2.63 -13.42
C GLN A 79 9.87 2.74 -12.00
N CYS A 80 10.70 1.77 -11.59
CA CYS A 80 11.34 1.78 -10.27
C CYS A 80 12.24 3.02 -10.11
N HIS A 81 13.11 3.28 -11.06
CA HIS A 81 13.98 4.45 -11.02
C HIS A 81 13.16 5.75 -11.04
N ALA A 82 12.18 5.87 -11.95
CA ALA A 82 11.31 7.05 -12.00
C ALA A 82 10.55 7.30 -10.68
N ALA A 83 10.11 6.23 -10.00
CA ALA A 83 9.47 6.34 -8.68
C ALA A 83 10.44 6.84 -7.60
N LEU A 84 11.65 6.29 -7.56
CA LEU A 84 12.69 6.69 -6.59
C LEU A 84 13.11 8.14 -6.82
N ASP A 85 13.33 8.55 -8.07
CA ASP A 85 13.69 9.92 -8.47
C ASP A 85 12.55 10.93 -8.16
N ALA A 86 11.31 10.45 -8.17
CA ALA A 86 10.13 11.24 -7.76
C ALA A 86 9.99 11.38 -6.24
N GLY A 87 10.81 10.70 -5.44
CA GLY A 87 10.81 10.77 -3.99
C GLY A 87 9.92 9.72 -3.30
N ALA A 88 9.53 8.65 -4.00
CA ALA A 88 8.77 7.55 -3.37
C ALA A 88 9.55 6.96 -2.19
N ARG A 89 8.89 6.84 -1.04
CA ARG A 89 9.47 6.25 0.18
C ARG A 89 9.38 4.73 0.16
N PHE A 90 8.43 4.16 -0.58
CA PHE A 90 8.31 2.71 -0.79
C PHE A 90 7.86 2.39 -2.22
N VAL A 91 8.18 1.18 -2.67
CA VAL A 91 7.83 0.68 -3.99
C VAL A 91 7.01 -0.61 -3.85
N VAL A 92 5.96 -0.75 -4.66
CA VAL A 92 5.10 -1.93 -4.65
C VAL A 92 5.00 -2.53 -6.06
N SER A 93 5.38 -3.80 -6.18
CA SER A 93 5.09 -4.61 -7.36
C SER A 93 3.87 -5.49 -7.12
N PRO A 94 2.92 -5.59 -8.07
CA PRO A 94 1.78 -6.50 -7.94
C PRO A 94 2.12 -7.97 -8.22
N ILE A 95 3.34 -8.25 -8.68
CA ILE A 95 3.84 -9.56 -9.09
C ILE A 95 5.19 -9.86 -8.45
N LEU A 96 5.62 -11.10 -8.50
CA LEU A 96 6.95 -11.52 -8.06
C LEU A 96 8.04 -10.92 -8.97
N ARG A 97 8.59 -9.77 -8.54
CA ARG A 97 9.63 -9.07 -9.28
C ARG A 97 10.83 -8.77 -8.35
N THR A 98 11.57 -9.81 -8.03
CA THR A 98 12.71 -9.75 -7.09
C THR A 98 13.85 -8.84 -7.56
N SER A 99 13.98 -8.63 -8.88
CA SER A 99 15.00 -7.73 -9.45
C SER A 99 14.86 -6.28 -9.02
N LEU A 100 13.69 -5.85 -8.52
CA LEU A 100 13.47 -4.50 -8.01
C LEU A 100 14.00 -4.28 -6.58
N ILE A 101 14.28 -5.36 -5.83
CA ILE A 101 14.62 -5.28 -4.41
C ILE A 101 15.93 -4.51 -4.22
N ALA A 102 17.00 -4.93 -4.88
CA ALA A 102 18.31 -4.32 -4.70
C ALA A 102 18.34 -2.81 -5.06
N PRO A 103 17.78 -2.34 -6.19
CA PRO A 103 17.71 -0.90 -6.48
C PRO A 103 16.96 -0.08 -5.43
N VAL A 104 15.83 -0.60 -4.93
CA VAL A 104 15.03 0.08 -3.90
C VAL A 104 15.78 0.15 -2.57
N HIS A 105 16.44 -0.94 -2.17
CA HIS A 105 17.27 -0.98 -0.96
C HIS A 105 18.47 -0.06 -1.05
N ASN A 106 19.15 0.00 -2.21
CA ASN A 106 20.29 0.90 -2.43
C ASN A 106 19.89 2.38 -2.31
N ALA A 107 18.63 2.70 -2.62
CA ALA A 107 18.05 4.02 -2.37
C ALA A 107 17.57 4.22 -0.92
N ASN A 108 17.80 3.25 -0.02
CA ASN A 108 17.35 3.26 1.37
C ASN A 108 15.81 3.41 1.48
N ARG A 109 15.06 2.70 0.61
CA ARG A 109 13.59 2.68 0.55
C ARG A 109 13.05 1.28 0.80
N ALA A 110 11.80 1.18 1.23
CA ALA A 110 11.12 -0.09 1.46
C ALA A 110 10.50 -0.65 0.17
N ILE A 111 10.45 -1.98 0.05
CA ILE A 111 9.80 -2.65 -1.09
C ILE A 111 8.80 -3.71 -0.63
N MET A 112 7.66 -3.71 -1.31
CA MET A 112 6.62 -4.71 -1.19
C MET A 112 6.52 -5.48 -2.50
N VAL A 113 6.76 -6.80 -2.47
CA VAL A 113 6.77 -7.66 -3.66
C VAL A 113 5.51 -8.53 -3.68
N GLY A 114 4.85 -8.58 -4.83
CA GLY A 114 3.60 -9.29 -5.04
C GLY A 114 3.77 -10.80 -5.12
N ALA A 115 2.78 -11.51 -4.59
CA ALA A 115 2.67 -12.96 -4.63
C ALA A 115 1.18 -13.37 -4.65
N TYR A 116 0.91 -14.55 -5.19
CA TYR A 116 -0.41 -15.18 -5.17
C TYR A 116 -0.36 -16.59 -4.57
N SER A 117 0.77 -17.27 -4.68
CA SER A 117 1.00 -18.63 -4.19
C SER A 117 1.99 -18.65 -3.00
N PRO A 118 2.00 -19.72 -2.19
CA PRO A 118 2.98 -19.89 -1.11
C PRO A 118 4.43 -19.81 -1.58
N THR A 119 4.74 -20.42 -2.73
CA THR A 119 6.09 -20.38 -3.30
C THR A 119 6.51 -18.96 -3.66
N GLU A 120 5.63 -18.18 -4.30
CA GLU A 120 5.93 -16.79 -4.63
C GLU A 120 6.12 -15.94 -3.37
N ALA A 121 5.26 -16.14 -2.34
CA ALA A 121 5.36 -15.40 -1.09
C ALA A 121 6.71 -15.68 -0.38
N GLN A 122 7.09 -16.94 -0.27
CA GLN A 122 8.36 -17.33 0.34
C GLN A 122 9.56 -16.84 -0.50
N THR A 123 9.51 -16.97 -1.82
CA THR A 123 10.54 -16.46 -2.72
C THR A 123 10.73 -14.95 -2.60
N ALA A 124 9.63 -14.17 -2.53
CA ALA A 124 9.70 -12.72 -2.30
C ALA A 124 10.42 -12.40 -0.99
N TYR A 125 10.04 -13.07 0.09
CA TYR A 125 10.61 -12.86 1.43
C TYR A 125 12.10 -13.22 1.48
N GLU A 126 12.48 -14.41 1.01
CA GLU A 126 13.88 -14.87 0.97
C GLU A 126 14.78 -14.01 0.07
N SER A 127 14.19 -13.40 -0.96
CA SER A 127 14.88 -12.43 -1.82
C SER A 127 15.10 -11.06 -1.14
N GLY A 128 14.54 -10.85 0.06
CA GLY A 128 14.72 -9.66 0.87
C GLY A 128 13.59 -8.63 0.78
N ALA A 129 12.41 -8.97 0.27
CA ALA A 129 11.27 -8.05 0.30
C ALA A 129 10.94 -7.64 1.74
N ASP A 130 10.71 -6.36 1.99
CA ASP A 130 10.33 -5.83 3.32
C ASP A 130 8.94 -6.28 3.73
N MET A 131 8.06 -6.44 2.74
CA MET A 131 6.69 -6.93 2.88
C MET A 131 6.31 -7.77 1.66
N VAL A 132 5.36 -8.69 1.84
CA VAL A 132 4.80 -9.54 0.78
C VAL A 132 3.36 -9.11 0.53
N LYS A 133 3.09 -8.59 -0.66
CA LYS A 133 1.75 -8.25 -1.11
C LYS A 133 1.03 -9.49 -1.63
N ILE A 134 -0.02 -9.92 -0.96
CA ILE A 134 -0.92 -10.95 -1.53
C ILE A 134 -1.96 -10.25 -2.42
N PHE A 135 -1.87 -10.51 -3.74
CA PHE A 135 -2.70 -9.83 -4.73
C PHE A 135 -3.02 -10.72 -5.95
N PRO A 136 -4.30 -10.73 -6.42
CA PRO A 136 -5.48 -10.16 -5.80
C PRO A 136 -5.99 -11.02 -4.61
N ALA A 137 -6.31 -10.40 -3.46
CA ALA A 137 -6.69 -11.12 -2.25
C ALA A 137 -8.21 -11.31 -2.09
N ASP A 138 -9.03 -10.73 -2.97
CA ASP A 138 -10.50 -10.75 -2.91
C ASP A 138 -11.10 -12.16 -2.96
N ARG A 139 -10.49 -13.07 -3.72
CA ARG A 139 -10.91 -14.47 -3.84
C ARG A 139 -10.27 -15.39 -2.81
N LEU A 140 -9.13 -14.98 -2.25
CA LEU A 140 -8.38 -15.79 -1.29
C LEU A 140 -8.89 -15.61 0.14
N GLY A 141 -9.12 -14.37 0.53
CA GLY A 141 -9.67 -14.00 1.84
C GLY A 141 -8.72 -14.26 3.03
N PRO A 142 -9.18 -13.92 4.25
CA PRO A 142 -8.38 -14.10 5.48
C PRO A 142 -8.05 -15.55 5.80
N SER A 143 -8.90 -16.51 5.41
CA SER A 143 -8.65 -17.94 5.63
C SER A 143 -7.42 -18.46 4.90
N TYR A 144 -7.20 -17.98 3.67
CA TYR A 144 -5.98 -18.29 2.92
C TYR A 144 -4.74 -17.73 3.61
N ILE A 145 -4.78 -16.47 4.07
CA ILE A 145 -3.65 -15.87 4.78
C ILE A 145 -3.30 -16.67 6.04
N LYS A 146 -4.32 -17.08 6.81
CA LYS A 146 -4.12 -17.92 7.99
C LYS A 146 -3.46 -19.27 7.63
N ALA A 147 -3.94 -19.92 6.57
CA ALA A 147 -3.39 -21.18 6.09
C ALA A 147 -1.94 -21.03 5.56
N LEU A 148 -1.66 -19.94 4.83
CA LEU A 148 -0.33 -19.60 4.33
C LEU A 148 0.67 -19.39 5.48
N ARG A 149 0.27 -18.64 6.51
CA ARG A 149 1.12 -18.32 7.66
C ARG A 149 1.35 -19.50 8.62
N ALA A 150 0.53 -20.54 8.59
CA ALA A 150 0.72 -21.69 9.45
C ALA A 150 2.12 -22.35 9.27
N PRO A 151 2.56 -22.68 8.06
CA PRO A 151 3.94 -23.13 7.80
C PRO A 151 4.95 -22.01 7.63
N LEU A 152 4.54 -20.76 7.37
CA LEU A 152 5.39 -19.61 7.03
C LEU A 152 5.07 -18.41 7.95
N PRO A 153 5.29 -18.52 9.27
CA PRO A 153 4.81 -17.54 10.26
C PRO A 153 5.48 -16.17 10.16
N ASP A 154 6.68 -16.09 9.60
CA ASP A 154 7.50 -14.87 9.54
C ASP A 154 7.17 -13.95 8.37
N LEU A 155 6.27 -14.37 7.46
CA LEU A 155 5.90 -13.55 6.30
C LEU A 155 5.18 -12.27 6.72
N PRO A 156 5.72 -11.07 6.41
CA PRO A 156 5.07 -9.78 6.66
C PRO A 156 4.06 -9.49 5.57
N ILE A 157 2.85 -10.05 5.70
CA ILE A 157 1.83 -10.06 4.65
C ILE A 157 0.99 -8.79 4.63
N VAL A 158 0.78 -8.25 3.42
CA VAL A 158 -0.13 -7.14 3.12
C VAL A 158 -1.11 -7.58 2.03
N PRO A 159 -2.35 -7.97 2.38
CA PRO A 159 -3.37 -8.31 1.40
C PRO A 159 -3.83 -7.05 0.69
N THR A 160 -4.05 -7.16 -0.62
CA THR A 160 -4.62 -6.08 -1.45
C THR A 160 -5.68 -6.66 -2.38
N GLY A 161 -6.84 -6.00 -2.44
CA GLY A 161 -8.05 -6.52 -3.07
C GLY A 161 -8.98 -7.17 -2.05
N GLY A 162 -10.27 -6.82 -2.09
CA GLY A 162 -11.28 -7.34 -1.15
C GLY A 162 -11.15 -6.82 0.29
N VAL A 163 -10.29 -5.84 0.55
CA VAL A 163 -10.22 -5.20 1.87
C VAL A 163 -11.38 -4.20 1.99
N GLN A 164 -12.27 -4.43 2.93
CA GLN A 164 -13.46 -3.64 3.24
C GLN A 164 -13.54 -3.41 4.76
N LEU A 165 -14.45 -2.58 5.22
CA LEU A 165 -14.60 -2.27 6.64
C LEU A 165 -14.83 -3.51 7.52
N ASP A 166 -15.59 -4.48 7.04
CA ASP A 166 -15.90 -5.73 7.71
C ASP A 166 -14.76 -6.77 7.64
N THR A 167 -13.86 -6.67 6.63
CA THR A 167 -12.74 -7.60 6.47
C THR A 167 -11.45 -7.15 7.16
N ILE A 168 -11.36 -5.90 7.68
CA ILE A 168 -10.20 -5.40 8.42
C ILE A 168 -9.84 -6.35 9.59
N GLU A 169 -10.81 -6.64 10.44
CA GLU A 169 -10.59 -7.50 11.60
C GLU A 169 -10.16 -8.93 11.24
N PRO A 170 -10.87 -9.63 10.34
CA PRO A 170 -10.44 -10.95 9.87
C PRO A 170 -9.02 -10.99 9.31
N PHE A 171 -8.61 -10.00 8.50
CA PHE A 171 -7.25 -9.96 7.96
C PHE A 171 -6.19 -9.70 9.05
N LEU A 172 -6.45 -8.78 9.98
CA LEU A 172 -5.52 -8.53 11.09
C LEU A 172 -5.40 -9.76 12.00
N LYS A 173 -6.51 -10.42 12.33
CA LYS A 173 -6.50 -11.70 13.09
C LYS A 173 -5.80 -12.84 12.35
N ALA A 174 -5.76 -12.80 11.01
CA ALA A 174 -4.96 -13.74 10.22
C ALA A 174 -3.44 -13.41 10.26
N GLY A 175 -3.06 -12.27 10.87
CA GLY A 175 -1.67 -11.87 11.09
C GLY A 175 -1.10 -11.00 9.99
N CYS A 176 -1.92 -10.27 9.25
CA CYS A 176 -1.46 -9.25 8.31
C CYS A 176 -0.84 -8.07 9.04
N VAL A 177 0.28 -7.54 8.53
CA VAL A 177 1.01 -6.40 9.14
C VAL A 177 0.45 -5.05 8.72
N ALA A 178 -0.15 -4.96 7.54
CA ALA A 178 -0.90 -3.82 7.00
C ALA A 178 -1.90 -4.31 5.95
N LEU A 179 -2.78 -3.43 5.47
CA LEU A 179 -3.86 -3.75 4.54
C LEU A 179 -3.86 -2.74 3.38
N GLY A 180 -3.80 -3.23 2.13
CA GLY A 180 -3.90 -2.41 0.92
C GLY A 180 -5.37 -2.20 0.52
N VAL A 181 -5.86 -0.96 0.60
CA VAL A 181 -7.25 -0.61 0.35
C VAL A 181 -7.37 0.16 -0.98
N GLY A 182 -8.07 -0.41 -1.94
CA GLY A 182 -8.29 0.17 -3.27
C GLY A 182 -9.73 0.63 -3.47
N SER A 183 -10.47 -0.08 -4.32
CA SER A 183 -11.80 0.30 -4.81
C SER A 183 -12.89 0.44 -3.73
N SER A 184 -12.73 -0.18 -2.57
CA SER A 184 -13.65 -0.02 -1.43
C SER A 184 -13.52 1.35 -0.74
N LEU A 185 -12.36 2.00 -0.88
CA LEU A 185 -12.07 3.33 -0.37
C LEU A 185 -12.17 4.38 -1.49
N LEU A 186 -11.54 4.12 -2.61
CA LEU A 186 -11.52 4.98 -3.79
C LEU A 186 -12.58 4.51 -4.79
N THR A 187 -13.84 4.76 -4.42
CA THR A 187 -14.97 4.31 -5.25
C THR A 187 -15.03 5.07 -6.56
N LYS A 188 -15.61 4.42 -7.59
CA LYS A 188 -15.77 5.06 -8.89
C LYS A 188 -16.57 6.38 -8.78
N SER A 189 -17.61 6.40 -7.97
CA SER A 189 -18.43 7.61 -7.76
C SER A 189 -17.61 8.77 -7.21
N ILE A 190 -16.81 8.55 -6.16
CA ILE A 190 -15.95 9.57 -5.56
C ILE A 190 -14.92 10.10 -6.57
N LEU A 191 -14.29 9.20 -7.33
CA LEU A 191 -13.28 9.60 -8.32
C LEU A 191 -13.86 10.31 -9.53
N ASP A 192 -15.08 9.96 -9.95
CA ASP A 192 -15.74 10.58 -11.10
C ASP A 192 -16.25 12.01 -10.79
N SER A 193 -16.61 12.29 -9.54
CA SER A 193 -17.16 13.58 -9.11
C SER A 193 -16.20 14.45 -8.30
N ASP A 194 -14.97 13.97 -8.04
CA ASP A 194 -13.98 14.61 -7.16
C ASP A 194 -14.55 14.93 -5.75
N ASP A 195 -15.41 14.02 -5.22
CA ASP A 195 -16.06 14.22 -3.92
C ASP A 195 -15.07 13.93 -2.77
N TRP A 196 -14.16 14.88 -2.53
CA TRP A 196 -13.13 14.78 -1.49
C TRP A 196 -13.71 14.79 -0.07
N PRO A 197 -14.79 15.51 0.23
CA PRO A 197 -15.49 15.36 1.51
C PRO A 197 -15.98 13.93 1.78
N ALA A 198 -16.61 13.28 0.79
CA ALA A 198 -17.03 11.89 0.91
C ALA A 198 -15.84 10.94 1.08
N LEU A 199 -14.73 11.16 0.35
CA LEU A 199 -13.50 10.40 0.54
C LEU A 199 -12.95 10.54 1.95
N THR A 200 -12.89 11.77 2.48
CA THR A 200 -12.42 12.03 3.84
C THR A 200 -13.27 11.30 4.88
N GLN A 201 -14.58 11.32 4.72
CA GLN A 201 -15.49 10.61 5.63
C GLN A 201 -15.29 9.09 5.56
N LEU A 202 -15.17 8.53 4.37
CA LEU A 202 -14.94 7.09 4.17
C LEU A 202 -13.56 6.67 4.71
N ALA A 203 -12.52 7.46 4.44
CA ALA A 203 -11.17 7.21 4.97
C ALA A 203 -11.16 7.22 6.51
N ARG A 204 -11.93 8.11 7.13
CA ARG A 204 -12.10 8.15 8.59
C ARG A 204 -12.76 6.87 9.11
N GLN A 205 -13.79 6.37 8.45
CA GLN A 205 -14.43 5.11 8.84
C GLN A 205 -13.42 3.94 8.83
N PHE A 206 -12.59 3.84 7.78
CA PHE A 206 -11.53 2.83 7.70
C PHE A 206 -10.49 3.01 8.81
N SER A 207 -10.03 4.23 9.04
CA SER A 207 -9.05 4.55 10.09
C SER A 207 -9.57 4.23 11.49
N ASP A 208 -10.81 4.60 11.79
CA ASP A 208 -11.43 4.35 13.10
C ASP A 208 -11.70 2.85 13.30
N ARG A 209 -12.13 2.15 12.26
CA ARG A 209 -12.29 0.68 12.31
C ARG A 209 -10.96 -0.02 12.58
N LEU A 210 -9.88 0.39 11.93
CA LEU A 210 -8.55 -0.14 12.19
C LEU A 210 -8.14 0.06 13.66
N LYS A 211 -8.30 1.27 14.20
CA LYS A 211 -7.98 1.60 15.60
C LYS A 211 -8.78 0.72 16.57
N GLN A 212 -10.10 0.62 16.34
CA GLN A 212 -10.99 -0.21 17.15
C GLN A 212 -10.54 -1.68 17.18
N VAL A 213 -10.22 -2.23 16.01
CA VAL A 213 -9.78 -3.63 15.90
C VAL A 213 -8.44 -3.83 16.62
N ARG A 214 -7.47 -2.92 16.42
CA ARG A 214 -6.15 -3.02 17.08
C ARG A 214 -6.21 -2.96 18.61
N GLN A 215 -7.24 -2.33 19.18
CA GLN A 215 -7.47 -2.31 20.64
C GLN A 215 -8.09 -3.59 21.15
N SER A 216 -8.68 -4.42 20.28
CA SER A 216 -9.42 -5.63 20.62
C SER A 216 -8.67 -6.94 20.37
N ILE A 217 -7.51 -6.90 19.73
CA ILE A 217 -6.64 -8.03 19.43
C ILE A 217 -5.28 -7.87 20.09
#